data_b40c82da258b18cbef098732da9e20a9
#
_entry.id   b40c82da258b18cbef098732da9e20a9
#
_cell.length_a   1.000
_cell.length_b   1.000
_cell.length_c   1.000
_cell.angle_alpha   90.00
_cell.angle_beta   90.00
_cell.angle_gamma   90.00
#
_symmetry.space_group_name_H-M   'P 1'
#
loop_
_entity.id
_entity.type
_entity.pdbx_description
1 polymer ?
#
loop_
_entity_poly.entity_id
_entity_poly.type
_entity_poly.pdbx_seq_one_letter_code
_entity_poly.pdbx_strand_id
1 'polypeptide(L)'
;RARHDVWFREHYESRKMRDIVNIYASKGHSVALIGHSWGGDAAVNLVARKLNAPIDLLISLDPVSRKGAPRRRLPNVRHWLNIHIDYSQSTWFDIPNLVARIGGPWEAAENADVNVSCPPDMTHAWAWGMFERYGEKVLRERAEGWK
;
A
#
# COMPACT_ATOMS: atom_id res chain seq x y z
N ARG A 1 -18.73 7.39 -17.95
CA ARG A 1 -17.47 7.06 -17.28
C ARG A 1 -17.65 7.35 -15.79
N ALA A 2 -17.36 6.38 -14.93
CA ALA A 2 -17.33 6.62 -13.49
C ALA A 2 -16.28 7.71 -13.20
N ARG A 3 -16.67 8.69 -12.36
CA ARG A 3 -15.75 9.74 -11.92
C ARG A 3 -14.96 9.20 -10.72
N HIS A 4 -13.64 9.30 -10.79
CA HIS A 4 -12.76 8.93 -9.70
C HIS A 4 -12.14 10.20 -9.10
N ASP A 5 -12.31 10.39 -7.81
CA ASP A 5 -11.61 11.43 -7.06
C ASP A 5 -10.29 10.84 -6.53
N VAL A 6 -9.19 11.54 -6.77
CA VAL A 6 -7.86 11.13 -6.33
C VAL A 6 -7.32 12.13 -5.31
N TRP A 7 -6.88 11.59 -4.17
CA TRP A 7 -6.33 12.38 -3.08
C TRP A 7 -4.91 11.91 -2.78
N PHE A 8 -3.97 12.85 -2.71
CA PHE A 8 -2.61 12.60 -2.28
C PHE A 8 -2.35 13.21 -0.90
N ARG A 9 -1.64 12.46 -0.05
CA ARG A 9 -1.17 12.93 1.26
C ARG A 9 0.18 12.33 1.58
N GLU A 10 0.99 13.11 2.28
CA GLU A 10 2.24 12.62 2.81
C GLU A 10 2.02 11.64 3.97
N HIS A 11 2.99 10.77 4.22
CA HIS A 11 2.86 9.72 5.26
C HIS A 11 2.59 10.27 6.66
N TYR A 12 3.07 11.48 6.98
CA TYR A 12 2.80 12.15 8.26
C TYR A 12 1.40 12.79 8.35
N GLU A 13 0.65 12.86 7.27
CA GLU A 13 -0.72 13.37 7.21
C GLU A 13 -1.77 12.26 7.35
N SER A 14 -1.43 11.13 7.96
CA SER A 14 -2.30 9.96 8.08
C SER A 14 -3.66 10.25 8.74
N ARG A 15 -3.74 11.25 9.64
CA ARG A 15 -5.01 11.70 10.23
C ARG A 15 -5.93 12.26 9.14
N LYS A 16 -5.44 13.18 8.32
CA LYS A 16 -6.20 13.77 7.21
C LYS A 16 -6.65 12.72 6.20
N MET A 17 -5.77 11.75 5.90
CA MET A 17 -6.13 10.65 5.01
C MET A 17 -7.26 9.80 5.62
N ARG A 18 -7.21 9.49 6.93
CA ARG A 18 -8.32 8.78 7.60
C ARG A 18 -9.64 9.52 7.48
N ASP A 19 -9.62 10.84 7.68
CA ASP A 19 -10.84 11.66 7.58
C ASP A 19 -11.41 11.61 6.16
N ILE A 20 -10.57 11.70 5.13
CA ILE A 20 -10.97 11.57 3.73
C ILE A 20 -11.59 10.18 3.47
N VAL A 21 -10.88 9.10 3.83
CA VAL A 21 -11.38 7.73 3.65
C VAL A 21 -12.73 7.55 4.34
N ASN A 22 -12.85 8.04 5.57
CA ASN A 22 -14.09 7.93 6.35
C ASN A 22 -15.26 8.66 5.69
N ILE A 23 -15.02 9.87 5.17
CA ILE A 23 -16.03 10.66 4.47
C ILE A 23 -16.53 9.93 3.22
N TYR A 24 -15.63 9.41 2.39
CA TYR A 24 -16.03 8.73 1.16
C TYR A 24 -16.72 7.40 1.44
N ALA A 25 -16.16 6.59 2.32
CA ALA A 25 -16.75 5.31 2.70
C ALA A 25 -18.14 5.47 3.35
N SER A 26 -18.35 6.50 4.19
CA SER A 26 -19.65 6.76 4.82
C SER A 26 -20.73 7.19 3.82
N LYS A 27 -20.31 7.72 2.67
CA LYS A 27 -21.22 8.04 1.54
C LYS A 27 -21.45 6.85 0.60
N GLY A 28 -20.90 5.68 0.92
CA GLY A 28 -21.05 4.46 0.12
C GLY A 28 -20.15 4.41 -1.12
N HIS A 29 -19.12 5.27 -1.20
CA HIS A 29 -18.13 5.19 -2.27
C HIS A 29 -17.13 4.06 -2.01
N SER A 30 -16.72 3.41 -3.09
CA SER A 30 -15.61 2.45 -3.02
C SER A 30 -14.27 3.17 -2.87
N VAL A 31 -13.40 2.63 -2.02
CA VAL A 31 -12.13 3.25 -1.65
C VAL A 31 -10.96 2.33 -1.98
N ALA A 32 -10.02 2.84 -2.81
CA ALA A 32 -8.68 2.29 -2.90
C ALA A 32 -7.70 3.15 -2.09
N LEU A 33 -6.87 2.49 -1.29
CA LEU A 33 -5.81 3.13 -0.54
C LEU A 33 -4.46 2.56 -1.00
N ILE A 34 -3.57 3.43 -1.47
CA ILE A 34 -2.28 3.05 -2.02
C ILE A 34 -1.19 3.81 -1.26
N GLY A 35 -0.15 3.11 -0.84
CA GLY A 35 0.97 3.74 -0.15
C GLY A 35 2.31 3.12 -0.52
N HIS A 36 3.35 3.95 -0.61
CA HIS A 36 4.72 3.54 -0.92
C HIS A 36 5.66 3.85 0.24
N SER A 37 6.61 2.98 0.51
CA SER A 37 7.65 3.18 1.53
C SER A 37 7.04 3.44 2.92
N TRP A 38 7.41 4.50 3.62
CA TRP A 38 6.75 4.94 4.85
C TRP A 38 5.27 5.27 4.64
N GLY A 39 4.89 5.71 3.44
CA GLY A 39 3.49 5.86 3.05
C GLY A 39 2.76 4.52 2.97
N GLY A 40 3.45 3.44 2.62
CA GLY A 40 2.94 2.07 2.68
C GLY A 40 2.63 1.63 4.10
N ASP A 41 3.57 1.83 5.04
CA ASP A 41 3.31 1.61 6.47
C ASP A 41 2.16 2.49 6.98
N ALA A 42 2.16 3.77 6.63
CA ALA A 42 1.10 4.70 7.05
C ALA A 42 -0.28 4.26 6.53
N ALA A 43 -0.39 3.86 5.26
CA ALA A 43 -1.63 3.36 4.68
C ALA A 43 -2.17 2.14 5.44
N VAL A 44 -1.31 1.21 5.80
CA VAL A 44 -1.68 -0.02 6.51
C VAL A 44 -1.90 0.25 8.00
N ASN A 45 -0.89 0.73 8.72
CA ASN A 45 -0.89 0.79 10.17
C ASN A 45 -1.53 2.05 10.76
N LEU A 46 -1.48 3.18 10.04
CA LEU A 46 -2.00 4.45 10.54
C LEU A 46 -3.36 4.84 9.94
N VAL A 47 -3.71 4.30 8.78
CA VAL A 47 -5.02 4.54 8.15
C VAL A 47 -5.90 3.31 8.24
N ALA A 48 -5.66 2.27 7.45
CA ALA A 48 -6.53 1.11 7.36
C ALA A 48 -6.78 0.43 8.71
N ARG A 49 -5.73 0.17 9.49
CA ARG A 49 -5.83 -0.47 10.80
C ARG A 49 -6.60 0.37 11.86
N LYS A 50 -6.63 1.68 11.68
CA LYS A 50 -7.27 2.62 12.61
C LYS A 50 -8.70 3.00 12.24
N LEU A 51 -9.19 2.52 11.12
CA LEU A 51 -10.53 2.78 10.62
C LEU A 51 -11.42 1.54 10.77
N ASN A 52 -12.70 1.79 11.03
CA ASN A 52 -13.76 0.79 10.86
C ASN A 52 -14.44 0.90 9.49
N ALA A 53 -14.20 2.00 8.77
CA ALA A 53 -14.74 2.21 7.44
C ALA A 53 -14.20 1.16 6.45
N PRO A 54 -15.01 0.65 5.53
CA PRO A 54 -14.57 -0.35 4.56
C PRO A 54 -13.57 0.26 3.56
N ILE A 55 -12.54 -0.51 3.25
CA ILE A 55 -11.55 -0.23 2.21
C ILE A 55 -11.64 -1.38 1.21
N ASP A 56 -12.01 -1.08 -0.03
CA ASP A 56 -12.21 -2.10 -1.06
C ASP A 56 -10.89 -2.69 -1.56
N LEU A 57 -9.86 -1.83 -1.65
CA LEU A 57 -8.53 -2.22 -2.07
C LEU A 57 -7.45 -1.47 -1.29
N LEU A 58 -6.54 -2.20 -0.70
CA LEU A 58 -5.31 -1.69 -0.08
C LEU A 58 -4.12 -2.18 -0.90
N ILE A 59 -3.26 -1.27 -1.35
CA ILE A 59 -2.01 -1.61 -2.03
C ILE A 59 -0.86 -0.99 -1.24
N SER A 60 0.04 -1.82 -0.73
CA SER A 60 1.30 -1.41 -0.14
C SER A 60 2.45 -1.70 -1.10
N LEU A 61 3.19 -0.64 -1.45
CA LEU A 61 4.32 -0.69 -2.38
C LEU A 61 5.60 -0.55 -1.58
N ASP A 62 6.34 -1.63 -1.45
CA ASP A 62 7.60 -1.74 -0.73
C ASP A 62 7.57 -0.99 0.62
N PRO A 63 6.64 -1.34 1.51
CA PRO A 63 6.43 -0.62 2.76
C PRO A 63 7.65 -0.74 3.68
N VAL A 64 7.96 0.36 4.35
CA VAL A 64 9.12 0.48 5.24
C VAL A 64 8.68 0.96 6.60
N SER A 65 8.90 0.18 7.63
CA SER A 65 8.90 0.60 9.03
C SER A 65 9.43 -0.50 9.94
N ARG A 66 10.04 -0.11 11.06
CA ARG A 66 10.52 -1.05 12.08
C ARG A 66 9.40 -1.78 12.83
N LYS A 67 8.15 -1.35 12.68
CA LYS A 67 6.99 -2.00 13.29
C LYS A 67 6.54 -3.23 12.50
N GLY A 68 6.86 -3.27 11.20
CA GLY A 68 6.47 -4.34 10.30
C GLY A 68 4.95 -4.39 10.01
N ALA A 69 4.57 -5.42 9.28
CA ALA A 69 3.18 -5.68 8.92
C ALA A 69 2.32 -6.03 10.14
N PRO A 70 1.01 -5.73 10.11
CA PRO A 70 0.08 -6.16 11.15
C PRO A 70 0.09 -7.69 11.33
N ARG A 71 0.13 -8.15 12.58
CA ARG A 71 0.07 -9.59 12.93
C ARG A 71 -1.31 -10.22 12.77
N ARG A 72 -2.33 -9.43 12.48
CA ARG A 72 -3.71 -9.88 12.28
C ARG A 72 -4.27 -9.26 11.02
N ARG A 73 -5.15 -10.00 10.34
CA ARG A 73 -5.88 -9.49 9.19
C ARG A 73 -6.64 -8.22 9.55
N LEU A 74 -6.70 -7.29 8.62
CA LEU A 74 -7.48 -6.06 8.74
C LEU A 74 -8.94 -6.35 8.34
N PRO A 75 -9.89 -6.37 9.29
CA PRO A 75 -11.25 -6.86 9.03
C PRO A 75 -12.04 -5.92 8.11
N ASN A 76 -11.66 -4.66 8.04
CA ASN A 76 -12.29 -3.64 7.20
C ASN A 76 -11.69 -3.55 5.79
N VAL A 77 -10.64 -4.30 5.49
CA VAL A 77 -10.01 -4.33 4.17
C VAL A 77 -10.49 -5.56 3.40
N ARG A 78 -11.15 -5.34 2.27
CA ARG A 78 -11.67 -6.42 1.43
C ARG A 78 -10.58 -7.17 0.69
N HIS A 79 -9.61 -6.43 0.16
CA HIS A 79 -8.46 -7.01 -0.52
C HIS A 79 -7.20 -6.20 -0.27
N TRP A 80 -6.13 -6.89 0.14
CA TRP A 80 -4.82 -6.30 0.36
C TRP A 80 -3.78 -6.95 -0.53
N LEU A 81 -3.19 -6.15 -1.44
CA LEU A 81 -2.04 -6.49 -2.25
C LEU A 81 -0.79 -5.86 -1.64
N ASN A 82 0.17 -6.68 -1.23
CA ASN A 82 1.47 -6.25 -0.76
C ASN A 82 2.53 -6.53 -1.84
N ILE A 83 3.19 -5.50 -2.32
CA ILE A 83 4.27 -5.58 -3.30
C ILE A 83 5.55 -5.18 -2.57
N HIS A 84 6.57 -6.02 -2.58
CA HIS A 84 7.79 -5.81 -1.83
C HIS A 84 9.03 -6.20 -2.63
N ILE A 85 10.17 -5.60 -2.30
CA ILE A 85 11.46 -5.98 -2.84
C ILE A 85 12.07 -7.08 -1.96
N ASP A 86 12.64 -8.11 -2.59
CA ASP A 86 13.49 -9.06 -1.89
C ASP A 86 14.88 -8.46 -1.70
N TYR A 87 15.08 -7.83 -0.56
CA TYR A 87 16.34 -7.16 -0.23
C TYR A 87 17.53 -8.13 -0.03
N SER A 88 17.30 -9.43 0.08
CA SER A 88 18.37 -10.42 0.14
C SER A 88 19.12 -10.54 -1.19
N GLN A 89 18.44 -10.20 -2.30
CA GLN A 89 18.96 -10.30 -3.65
C GLN A 89 19.31 -8.95 -4.29
N SER A 90 19.00 -7.81 -3.64
CA SER A 90 19.29 -6.50 -4.20
C SER A 90 20.78 -6.16 -4.13
N THR A 91 21.26 -5.41 -5.13
CA THR A 91 22.67 -5.02 -5.24
C THR A 91 23.08 -3.95 -4.22
N TRP A 92 24.33 -3.98 -3.74
CA TRP A 92 24.88 -3.03 -2.76
C TRP A 92 24.95 -1.58 -3.25
N PHE A 93 24.96 -1.36 -4.56
CA PHE A 93 25.16 -0.04 -5.18
C PHE A 93 23.85 0.75 -5.37
N ASP A 94 22.72 0.16 -5.02
CA ASP A 94 21.42 0.84 -5.08
C ASP A 94 21.17 1.62 -3.78
N ILE A 95 21.42 2.94 -3.82
CA ILE A 95 21.23 3.84 -2.67
C ILE A 95 19.80 3.83 -2.14
N PRO A 96 18.73 3.89 -2.98
CA PRO A 96 17.35 3.80 -2.49
C PRO A 96 17.07 2.52 -1.70
N ASN A 97 17.54 1.39 -2.19
CA ASN A 97 17.38 0.10 -1.50
C ASN A 97 18.16 0.06 -0.18
N LEU A 98 19.35 0.68 -0.12
CA LEU A 98 20.12 0.80 1.11
C LEU A 98 19.37 1.64 2.16
N VAL A 99 18.80 2.76 1.77
CA VAL A 99 17.99 3.62 2.66
C VAL A 99 16.76 2.87 3.16
N ALA A 100 16.08 2.13 2.30
CA ALA A 100 14.94 1.29 2.69
C ALA A 100 15.33 0.22 3.71
N ARG A 101 16.48 -0.46 3.54
CA ARG A 101 17.02 -1.45 4.49
C ARG A 101 17.22 -0.88 5.88
N ILE A 102 17.75 0.35 5.98
CA ILE A 102 17.94 1.04 7.26
C ILE A 102 16.59 1.36 7.93
N GLY A 103 15.58 1.68 7.14
CA GLY A 103 14.22 2.02 7.59
C GLY A 103 13.42 0.83 8.11
N GLY A 104 13.84 -0.41 7.84
CA GLY A 104 13.12 -1.64 8.17
C GLY A 104 12.07 -1.98 7.10
N PRO A 105 12.50 -2.49 5.94
CA PRO A 105 11.58 -2.89 4.89
C PRO A 105 10.75 -4.08 5.34
N TRP A 106 9.51 -4.13 4.89
CA TRP A 106 8.71 -5.34 5.06
C TRP A 106 9.10 -6.34 3.97
N GLU A 107 9.08 -7.58 4.36
CA GLU A 107 9.07 -8.70 3.43
C GLU A 107 7.60 -9.05 3.09
N ALA A 108 7.28 -10.33 2.95
CA ALA A 108 5.91 -10.74 2.80
C ALA A 108 5.07 -10.33 4.04
N ALA A 109 3.91 -9.74 3.80
CA ALA A 109 2.93 -9.46 4.85
C ALA A 109 2.00 -10.67 4.98
N GLU A 110 2.15 -11.47 6.04
CA GLU A 110 1.41 -12.74 6.22
C GLU A 110 -0.12 -12.62 6.09
N ASN A 111 -0.66 -11.47 6.44
CA ASN A 111 -2.10 -11.20 6.44
C ASN A 111 -2.58 -10.44 5.19
N ALA A 112 -1.71 -10.17 4.22
CA ALA A 112 -2.12 -9.70 2.91
C ALA A 112 -2.75 -10.85 2.11
N ASP A 113 -3.74 -10.53 1.27
CA ASP A 113 -4.37 -11.54 0.41
C ASP A 113 -3.43 -12.01 -0.70
N VAL A 114 -2.58 -11.10 -1.17
CA VAL A 114 -1.56 -11.36 -2.19
C VAL A 114 -0.26 -10.69 -1.80
N ASN A 115 0.84 -11.42 -1.86
CA ASN A 115 2.19 -10.89 -1.78
C ASN A 115 2.89 -11.07 -3.13
N VAL A 116 3.50 -10.00 -3.62
CA VAL A 116 4.31 -10.00 -4.86
C VAL A 116 5.72 -9.58 -4.51
N SER A 117 6.68 -10.47 -4.76
CA SER A 117 8.10 -10.14 -4.68
C SER A 117 8.56 -9.54 -5.99
N CYS A 118 9.15 -8.35 -5.93
CA CYS A 118 9.74 -7.69 -7.09
C CYS A 118 11.05 -8.37 -7.51
N PRO A 119 11.41 -8.31 -8.82
CA PRO A 119 12.68 -8.84 -9.28
C PRO A 119 13.87 -8.04 -8.71
N PRO A 120 15.09 -8.61 -8.68
CA PRO A 120 16.28 -8.02 -8.06
C PRO A 120 16.72 -6.67 -8.63
N ASP A 121 16.34 -6.37 -9.87
CA ASP A 121 16.63 -5.12 -10.56
C ASP A 121 15.65 -3.99 -10.24
N MET A 122 14.60 -4.27 -9.45
CA MET A 122 13.65 -3.25 -9.00
C MET A 122 14.26 -2.41 -7.88
N THR A 123 14.16 -1.09 -8.02
CA THR A 123 14.62 -0.15 -6.98
C THR A 123 13.47 0.34 -6.12
N HIS A 124 13.76 0.55 -4.82
CA HIS A 124 12.82 1.14 -3.86
C HIS A 124 12.21 2.47 -4.34
N ALA A 125 12.98 3.30 -5.04
CA ALA A 125 12.51 4.59 -5.53
C ALA A 125 11.44 4.48 -6.63
N TRP A 126 11.30 3.32 -7.26
CA TRP A 126 10.43 3.17 -8.44
C TRP A 126 9.00 2.73 -8.08
N ALA A 127 8.35 3.50 -7.21
CA ALA A 127 6.96 3.26 -6.80
C ALA A 127 5.98 3.12 -7.96
N TRP A 128 6.12 4.00 -8.96
CA TRP A 128 5.26 3.96 -10.15
C TRP A 128 5.42 2.66 -10.93
N GLY A 129 6.65 2.20 -11.17
CA GLY A 129 6.90 0.94 -11.87
C GLY A 129 6.37 -0.28 -11.12
N MET A 130 6.44 -0.29 -9.78
CA MET A 130 5.81 -1.33 -8.97
C MET A 130 4.29 -1.33 -9.14
N PHE A 131 3.68 -0.15 -9.09
CA PHE A 131 2.24 -0.01 -9.26
C PHE A 131 1.81 -0.40 -10.68
N GLU A 132 2.43 0.15 -11.71
CA GLU A 132 2.12 -0.13 -13.12
C GLU A 132 2.22 -1.64 -13.44
N ARG A 133 3.29 -2.28 -12.95
CA ARG A 133 3.55 -3.69 -13.24
C ARG A 133 2.64 -4.66 -12.51
N TYR A 134 2.27 -4.35 -11.25
CA TYR A 134 1.59 -5.30 -10.38
C TYR A 134 0.26 -4.80 -9.79
N GLY A 135 0.13 -3.50 -9.54
CA GLY A 135 -1.01 -2.91 -8.85
C GLY A 135 -2.12 -2.43 -9.79
N GLU A 136 -1.76 -1.89 -10.95
CA GLU A 136 -2.70 -1.26 -11.86
C GLU A 136 -3.77 -2.24 -12.36
N LYS A 137 -3.37 -3.44 -12.75
CA LYS A 137 -4.31 -4.48 -13.19
C LYS A 137 -5.31 -4.82 -12.09
N VAL A 138 -4.84 -5.03 -10.88
CA VAL A 138 -5.69 -5.37 -9.72
C VAL A 138 -6.67 -4.22 -9.42
N LEU A 139 -6.20 -2.97 -9.48
CA LEU A 139 -7.06 -1.80 -9.30
C LEU A 139 -8.14 -1.74 -10.39
N ARG A 140 -7.80 -1.92 -11.66
CA ARG A 140 -8.76 -1.88 -12.78
C ARG A 140 -9.81 -2.97 -12.65
N GLU A 141 -9.40 -4.22 -12.43
CA GLU A 141 -10.32 -5.36 -12.30
C GLU A 141 -11.31 -5.18 -11.14
N ARG A 142 -10.85 -4.60 -10.04
CA ARG A 142 -11.73 -4.35 -8.90
C ARG A 142 -12.60 -3.11 -9.06
N ALA A 143 -12.10 -2.09 -9.75
CA ALA A 143 -12.84 -0.86 -9.98
C ALA A 143 -14.02 -1.02 -10.98
N GLU A 144 -14.04 -2.06 -11.79
CA GLU A 144 -15.14 -2.33 -12.72
C GLU A 144 -16.51 -2.48 -12.04
N GLY A 145 -16.55 -2.90 -10.78
CA GLY A 145 -17.76 -3.04 -9.98
C GLY A 145 -18.01 -1.90 -8.97
N TRP A 146 -17.21 -0.85 -8.98
CA TRP A 146 -17.29 0.23 -7.98
C TRP A 146 -18.38 1.25 -8.29
N LYS A 147 -19.01 1.75 -7.22
CA LYS A 147 -20.04 2.78 -7.23
C LYS A 147 -19.46 4.14 -6.89
#